data_35d29ebc73e7f17d4842e4abfc01a1b7
#
_entry.id   35d29ebc73e7f17d4842e4abfc01a1b7
#
_cell.length_a   1.000
_cell.length_b   1.000
_cell.length_c   1.000
_cell.angle_alpha   90.00
_cell.angle_beta   90.00
_cell.angle_gamma   90.00
#
_symmetry.space_group_name_H-M   'P 1'
#
loop_
_entity.id
_entity.type
_entity.pdbx_description
1 polymer ?
#
loop_
_entity_poly.entity_id
_entity_poly.type
_entity_poly.pdbx_seq_one_letter_code
_entity_poly.pdbx_strand_id
1 'polypeptide(L)'
;MADLEAKLQEAAGARNRIIVTDGSFSMDGTIAQLDKIVELAEKYDAAIMVDECHSSGFLGKTGRGTHEYCGVMGKIDIITGTLGKALGGASGGFTSGSKEVIEMLRQRSRPYLFSNTLAPSIVGASIAVSYTHLTLPTNREV
;
A
#
# COMPACT_ATOMS: atom_id res chain seq x y z
N MET A 1 -9.41 15.55 7.22
CA MET A 1 -10.41 14.62 7.79
C MET A 1 -11.85 15.10 7.61
N ALA A 2 -12.21 16.32 7.97
CA ALA A 2 -13.61 16.81 7.80
C ALA A 2 -14.13 16.71 6.35
N ASP A 3 -13.30 17.03 5.36
CA ASP A 3 -13.68 16.90 3.95
C ASP A 3 -13.87 15.43 3.54
N LEU A 4 -12.97 14.54 3.96
CA LEU A 4 -13.13 13.09 3.73
C LEU A 4 -14.44 12.57 4.32
N GLU A 5 -14.76 12.96 5.55
CA GLU A 5 -16.02 12.56 6.20
C GLU A 5 -17.23 13.08 5.42
N ALA A 6 -17.22 14.34 4.98
CA ALA A 6 -18.28 14.89 4.16
C ALA A 6 -18.47 14.11 2.85
N LYS A 7 -17.37 13.72 2.18
CA LYS A 7 -17.43 12.90 0.96
C LYS A 7 -17.97 11.49 1.22
N LEU A 8 -17.64 10.88 2.33
CA LEU A 8 -18.20 9.58 2.71
C LEU A 8 -19.71 9.68 3.01
N GLN A 9 -20.16 10.78 3.61
CA GLN A 9 -21.60 11.06 3.82
C GLN A 9 -22.34 11.26 2.49
N GLU A 10 -21.77 12.05 1.57
CA GLU A 10 -22.32 12.20 0.21
C GLU A 10 -22.43 10.85 -0.52
N ALA A 11 -21.49 9.95 -0.30
CA ALA A 11 -21.45 8.61 -0.89
C ALA A 11 -22.31 7.56 -0.15
N ALA A 12 -23.16 7.95 0.80
CA ALA A 12 -23.94 7.00 1.61
C ALA A 12 -24.83 6.06 0.78
N GLY A 13 -25.31 6.51 -0.39
CA GLY A 13 -26.10 5.69 -1.32
C GLY A 13 -25.28 4.78 -2.25
N ALA A 14 -23.96 4.85 -2.23
CA ALA A 14 -23.11 4.02 -3.07
C ALA A 14 -23.06 2.57 -2.56
N ARG A 15 -23.08 1.61 -3.50
CA ARG A 15 -22.97 0.18 -3.16
C ARG A 15 -21.65 -0.17 -2.48
N ASN A 16 -20.57 0.41 -2.94
CA ASN A 16 -19.24 0.23 -2.39
C ASN A 16 -18.55 1.59 -2.29
N ARG A 17 -17.72 1.77 -1.28
CA ARG A 17 -16.89 2.95 -1.06
C ARG A 17 -15.44 2.51 -0.92
N ILE A 18 -14.53 3.25 -1.49
CA ILE A 18 -13.10 3.04 -1.33
C ILE A 18 -12.40 4.37 -1.11
N ILE A 19 -11.57 4.44 -0.09
CA ILE A 19 -10.69 5.56 0.19
C ILE A 19 -9.32 5.21 -0.41
N VAL A 20 -8.80 6.07 -1.27
CA VAL A 20 -7.49 5.88 -1.91
C VAL A 20 -6.59 7.04 -1.54
N THR A 21 -5.39 6.75 -1.06
CA THR A 21 -4.39 7.76 -0.69
C THR A 21 -2.98 7.25 -0.87
N ASP A 22 -2.01 8.14 -1.05
CA ASP A 22 -0.62 7.83 -0.77
C ASP A 22 -0.43 7.69 0.74
N GLY A 23 0.44 6.79 1.17
CA GLY A 23 0.87 6.71 2.56
C GLY A 23 1.83 7.84 2.89
N SER A 24 2.82 8.07 2.02
CA SER A 24 3.76 9.19 2.10
C SER A 24 3.77 9.93 0.78
N PHE A 25 3.52 11.23 0.83
CA PHE A 25 3.45 12.11 -0.34
C PHE A 25 4.85 12.57 -0.75
N SER A 26 5.31 12.15 -1.93
CA SER A 26 6.70 12.29 -2.37
C SER A 26 7.21 13.73 -2.44
N MET A 27 6.38 14.67 -2.86
CA MET A 27 6.80 16.04 -3.09
C MET A 27 6.94 16.86 -1.80
N ASP A 28 6.10 16.57 -0.82
CA ASP A 28 6.04 17.33 0.43
C ASP A 28 6.60 16.56 1.64
N GLY A 29 6.82 15.26 1.49
CA GLY A 29 7.26 14.39 2.57
C GLY A 29 6.23 14.20 3.70
N THR A 30 4.99 14.61 3.46
CA THR A 30 3.91 14.45 4.44
C THR A 30 3.42 13.01 4.50
N ILE A 31 2.95 12.59 5.66
CA ILE A 31 2.40 11.25 5.90
C ILE A 31 0.89 11.35 6.09
N ALA A 32 0.14 10.46 5.43
CA ALA A 32 -1.30 10.35 5.61
C ALA A 32 -1.66 9.97 7.06
N GLN A 33 -2.72 10.56 7.59
CA GLN A 33 -3.23 10.23 8.93
C GLN A 33 -4.05 8.93 8.86
N LEU A 34 -3.37 7.79 8.64
CA LEU A 34 -4.03 6.51 8.41
C LEU A 34 -4.85 6.04 9.61
N ASP A 35 -4.47 6.38 10.82
CA ASP A 35 -5.25 6.15 12.02
C ASP A 35 -6.66 6.74 11.92
N LYS A 36 -6.77 8.01 11.54
CA LYS A 36 -8.05 8.70 11.37
C LYS A 36 -8.81 8.26 10.12
N ILE A 37 -8.08 7.87 9.05
CA ILE A 37 -8.70 7.31 7.86
C ILE A 37 -9.36 5.97 8.18
N VAL A 38 -8.71 5.11 8.96
CA VAL A 38 -9.27 3.83 9.41
C VAL A 38 -10.54 4.05 10.24
N GLU A 39 -10.52 4.99 11.20
CA GLU A 39 -11.73 5.32 11.99
C GLU A 39 -12.92 5.71 11.10
N LEU A 40 -12.67 6.56 10.09
CA LEU A 40 -13.73 6.96 9.16
C LEU A 40 -14.16 5.81 8.23
N ALA A 41 -13.23 5.00 7.76
CA ALA A 41 -13.52 3.85 6.92
C ALA A 41 -14.40 2.83 7.65
N GLU A 42 -14.08 2.50 8.89
CA GLU A 42 -14.89 1.62 9.74
C GLU A 42 -16.29 2.22 9.99
N LYS A 43 -16.37 3.54 10.25
CA LYS A 43 -17.65 4.24 10.48
C LYS A 43 -18.58 4.23 9.26
N TYR A 44 -18.02 4.34 8.05
CA TYR A 44 -18.78 4.48 6.82
C TYR A 44 -18.74 3.24 5.90
N ASP A 45 -18.27 2.12 6.40
CA ASP A 45 -18.14 0.85 5.66
C ASP A 45 -17.44 1.07 4.31
N ALA A 46 -16.23 1.62 4.35
CA ALA A 46 -15.40 1.89 3.19
C ALA A 46 -14.11 1.05 3.23
N ALA A 47 -13.71 0.51 2.09
CA ALA A 47 -12.39 -0.11 1.94
C ALA A 47 -11.30 0.96 1.86
N ILE A 48 -10.07 0.59 2.24
CA ILE A 48 -8.91 1.48 2.20
C ILE A 48 -7.84 0.92 1.27
N MET A 49 -7.41 1.73 0.32
CA MET A 49 -6.24 1.46 -0.52
C MET A 49 -5.16 2.50 -0.26
N VAL A 50 -3.95 2.04 0.05
CA VAL A 50 -2.80 2.91 0.31
C VAL A 50 -1.68 2.60 -0.68
N ASP A 51 -1.17 3.64 -1.33
CA ASP A 51 0.07 3.56 -2.09
C ASP A 51 1.27 3.79 -1.18
N GLU A 52 2.10 2.77 -1.03
CA GLU A 52 3.30 2.76 -0.19
C GLU A 52 4.60 2.90 -1.00
N CYS A 53 4.51 3.41 -2.23
CA CYS A 53 5.67 3.53 -3.11
C CYS A 53 6.80 4.40 -2.53
N HIS A 54 6.48 5.34 -1.65
CA HIS A 54 7.42 6.25 -1.00
C HIS A 54 7.67 5.95 0.48
N SER A 55 7.34 4.76 0.95
CA SER A 55 7.44 4.40 2.37
C SER A 55 7.85 2.95 2.63
N SER A 56 7.46 2.02 1.75
CA SER A 56 7.89 0.62 1.87
C SER A 56 9.41 0.49 1.78
N GLY A 57 9.98 -0.23 2.72
CA GLY A 57 11.41 -0.50 2.83
C GLY A 57 12.12 0.30 3.92
N PHE A 58 11.56 1.40 4.41
CA PHE A 58 12.25 2.21 5.43
C PHE A 58 11.34 2.83 6.50
N LEU A 59 10.08 3.14 6.19
CA LEU A 59 9.19 3.76 7.15
C LEU A 59 8.52 2.71 8.05
N GLY A 60 8.37 3.05 9.32
CA GLY A 60 7.90 2.13 10.36
C GLY A 60 9.05 1.36 11.04
N LYS A 61 8.75 0.73 12.16
CA LYS A 61 9.76 0.05 13.00
C LYS A 61 10.50 -1.07 12.25
N THR A 62 9.81 -1.77 11.37
CA THR A 62 10.37 -2.86 10.56
C THR A 62 10.42 -2.51 9.07
N GLY A 63 10.08 -1.26 8.68
CA GLY A 63 10.12 -0.78 7.30
C GLY A 63 8.96 -1.24 6.43
N ARG A 64 7.85 -1.58 7.04
CA ARG A 64 6.67 -2.05 6.30
C ARG A 64 5.87 -0.93 5.66
N GLY A 65 6.13 0.32 6.04
CA GLY A 65 5.49 1.48 5.44
C GLY A 65 4.66 2.30 6.43
N THR A 66 3.84 3.17 5.90
CA THR A 66 3.04 4.13 6.68
C THR A 66 1.99 3.45 7.56
N HIS A 67 1.42 2.34 7.13
CA HIS A 67 0.44 1.59 7.93
C HIS A 67 1.07 1.00 9.22
N GLU A 68 2.37 0.63 9.18
CA GLU A 68 3.11 0.28 10.39
C GLU A 68 3.41 1.51 11.23
N TYR A 69 3.89 2.59 10.58
CA TYR A 69 4.22 3.84 11.26
C TYR A 69 3.02 4.43 12.02
N CYS A 70 1.84 4.41 11.42
CA CYS A 70 0.59 4.87 12.02
C CYS A 70 -0.08 3.86 12.96
N GLY A 71 0.49 2.66 13.16
CA GLY A 71 -0.05 1.65 14.07
C GLY A 71 -1.34 0.98 13.59
N VAL A 72 -1.61 0.99 12.28
CA VAL A 72 -2.82 0.43 11.69
C VAL A 72 -2.56 -0.82 10.84
N MET A 73 -1.56 -1.59 11.20
CA MET A 73 -1.26 -2.87 10.58
C MET A 73 -2.50 -3.79 10.56
N GLY A 74 -2.78 -4.38 9.39
CA GLY A 74 -3.93 -5.27 9.21
C GLY A 74 -5.28 -4.57 9.03
N LYS A 75 -5.31 -3.22 8.98
CA LYS A 75 -6.51 -2.42 8.78
C LYS A 75 -6.63 -1.84 7.35
N ILE A 76 -5.62 -2.05 6.52
CA ILE A 76 -5.61 -1.58 5.14
C ILE A 76 -5.95 -2.75 4.23
N ASP A 77 -6.96 -2.57 3.36
CA ASP A 77 -7.47 -3.65 2.51
C ASP A 77 -6.58 -3.91 1.29
N ILE A 78 -6.02 -2.84 0.72
CA ILE A 78 -5.19 -2.91 -0.48
C ILE A 78 -3.96 -2.03 -0.29
N ILE A 79 -2.79 -2.61 -0.50
CA ILE A 79 -1.51 -1.89 -0.50
C ILE A 79 -0.88 -2.03 -1.88
N THR A 80 -0.48 -0.92 -2.47
CA THR A 80 0.38 -0.89 -3.66
C THR A 80 1.77 -0.42 -3.29
N GLY A 81 2.75 -0.91 -4.01
CA GLY A 81 4.15 -0.55 -3.79
C GLY A 81 4.97 -0.71 -5.05
N THR A 82 6.16 -0.12 -5.04
CA THR A 82 7.11 -0.21 -6.15
C THR A 82 8.39 -0.94 -5.73
N LEU A 83 8.99 -1.61 -6.70
CA LEU A 83 10.31 -2.23 -6.58
C LEU A 83 11.41 -1.35 -7.19
N GLY A 84 11.07 -0.16 -7.66
CA GLY A 84 11.98 0.78 -8.30
C GLY A 84 12.41 1.96 -7.41
N LYS A 85 12.19 1.88 -6.10
CA LYS A 85 12.58 2.92 -5.12
C LYS A 85 13.38 2.28 -3.96
N ALA A 86 13.00 2.49 -2.72
CA ALA A 86 13.72 1.97 -1.55
C ALA A 86 13.78 0.44 -1.50
N LEU A 87 12.73 -0.24 -1.96
CA LEU A 87 12.68 -1.69 -2.03
C LEU A 87 13.28 -2.25 -3.33
N GLY A 88 14.54 -2.30 -3.49
CA GLY A 88 15.14 -3.18 -4.45
C GLY A 88 15.75 -2.57 -5.71
N GLY A 89 15.47 -1.33 -6.05
CA GLY A 89 16.18 -0.59 -7.10
C GLY A 89 16.14 -1.18 -8.52
N ALA A 90 15.18 -2.04 -8.83
CA ALA A 90 15.03 -2.61 -10.17
C ALA A 90 13.84 -1.99 -10.90
N SER A 91 12.80 -2.74 -11.16
CA SER A 91 11.61 -2.26 -11.85
C SER A 91 10.36 -3.00 -11.40
N GLY A 92 9.19 -2.46 -11.74
CA GLY A 92 7.92 -3.06 -11.42
C GLY A 92 7.37 -2.63 -10.08
N GLY A 93 6.30 -3.27 -9.70
CA GLY A 93 5.59 -3.02 -8.46
C GLY A 93 4.75 -4.23 -8.07
N PHE A 94 4.05 -4.08 -6.98
CA PHE A 94 3.19 -5.14 -6.46
C PHE A 94 1.89 -4.55 -5.90
N THR A 95 0.89 -5.40 -5.82
CA THR A 95 -0.32 -5.16 -5.06
C THR A 95 -0.48 -6.26 -4.03
N SER A 96 -0.74 -5.89 -2.79
CA SER A 96 -1.04 -6.77 -1.68
C SER A 96 -2.44 -6.50 -1.15
N GLY A 97 -3.14 -7.54 -0.72
CA GLY A 97 -4.50 -7.45 -0.20
C GLY A 97 -5.03 -8.82 0.18
N SER A 98 -6.32 -8.92 0.44
CA SER A 98 -6.95 -10.21 0.71
C SER A 98 -6.83 -11.15 -0.49
N LYS A 99 -6.97 -12.45 -0.25
CA LYS A 99 -6.93 -13.47 -1.30
C LYS A 99 -7.95 -13.17 -2.40
N GLU A 100 -9.15 -12.77 -2.03
CA GLU A 100 -10.25 -12.46 -2.94
C GLU A 100 -9.93 -11.28 -3.84
N VAL A 101 -9.34 -10.22 -3.29
CA VAL A 101 -8.86 -9.06 -4.06
C VAL A 101 -7.79 -9.48 -5.06
N ILE A 102 -6.80 -10.23 -4.62
CA ILE A 102 -5.69 -10.67 -5.49
C ILE A 102 -6.19 -11.62 -6.59
N GLU A 103 -7.06 -12.55 -6.28
CA GLU A 103 -7.66 -13.44 -7.28
C GLU A 103 -8.49 -12.67 -8.31
N MET A 104 -9.28 -11.69 -7.85
CA MET A 104 -10.03 -10.82 -8.77
C MET A 104 -9.10 -10.00 -9.68
N LEU A 105 -8.04 -9.42 -9.14
CA LEU A 105 -7.05 -8.66 -9.93
C LEU A 105 -6.38 -9.54 -10.99
N ARG A 106 -6.03 -10.77 -10.67
CA ARG A 106 -5.46 -11.74 -11.64
C ARG A 106 -6.39 -12.03 -12.81
N GLN A 107 -7.70 -11.96 -12.60
CA GLN A 107 -8.71 -12.24 -13.64
C GLN A 107 -9.17 -10.99 -14.38
N ARG A 108 -9.05 -9.80 -13.80
CA ARG A 108 -9.71 -8.60 -14.30
C ARG A 108 -8.77 -7.40 -14.50
N SER A 109 -7.58 -7.40 -13.92
CA SER A 109 -6.63 -6.30 -14.08
C SER A 109 -6.03 -6.34 -15.48
N ARG A 110 -6.37 -5.35 -16.30
CA ARG A 110 -5.87 -5.25 -17.68
C ARG A 110 -4.34 -5.20 -17.75
N PRO A 111 -3.63 -4.41 -16.93
CA PRO A 111 -2.16 -4.44 -16.95
C PRO A 111 -1.59 -5.82 -16.66
N TYR A 112 -2.17 -6.56 -15.74
CA TYR A 112 -1.71 -7.91 -15.41
C TYR A 112 -1.98 -8.90 -16.55
N LEU A 113 -3.13 -8.80 -17.23
CA LEU A 113 -3.54 -9.73 -18.27
C LEU A 113 -2.85 -9.47 -19.63
N PHE A 114 -2.58 -8.21 -19.94
CA PHE A 114 -2.20 -7.79 -21.30
C PHE A 114 -0.82 -7.15 -21.42
N SER A 115 -0.19 -6.78 -20.31
CA SER A 115 1.19 -6.28 -20.31
C SER A 115 2.20 -7.42 -20.21
N ASN A 116 3.41 -7.17 -20.66
CA ASN A 116 4.51 -8.12 -20.46
C ASN A 116 4.78 -8.28 -18.95
N THR A 117 5.11 -9.50 -18.55
CA THR A 117 5.50 -9.81 -17.16
C THR A 117 6.85 -9.19 -16.81
N LEU A 118 7.08 -8.98 -15.53
CA LEU A 118 8.43 -8.70 -15.04
C LEU A 118 9.37 -9.86 -15.39
N ALA A 119 10.61 -9.54 -15.70
CA ALA A 119 11.63 -10.56 -15.94
C ALA A 119 11.79 -11.44 -14.69
N PRO A 120 11.88 -12.78 -14.84
CA PRO A 120 12.00 -13.68 -13.69
C PRO A 120 13.18 -13.37 -12.77
N SER A 121 14.29 -12.88 -13.32
CA SER A 121 15.45 -12.43 -12.53
C SER A 121 15.12 -11.25 -11.62
N ILE A 122 14.31 -10.29 -12.08
CA ILE A 122 13.83 -9.15 -11.28
C ILE A 122 12.89 -9.64 -10.18
N VAL A 123 11.98 -10.55 -10.49
CA VAL A 123 11.07 -11.14 -9.50
C VAL A 123 11.85 -11.87 -8.42
N GLY A 124 12.81 -12.71 -8.80
CA GLY A 124 13.67 -13.44 -7.85
C GLY A 124 14.49 -12.52 -6.96
N ALA A 125 15.12 -11.49 -7.54
CA ALA A 125 15.86 -10.48 -6.79
C ALA A 125 14.95 -9.71 -5.82
N SER A 126 13.76 -9.32 -6.27
CA SER A 126 12.79 -8.57 -5.44
C SER A 126 12.30 -9.39 -4.24
N ILE A 127 12.04 -10.68 -4.43
CA ILE A 127 11.66 -11.58 -3.33
C ILE A 127 12.82 -11.68 -2.32
N ALA A 128 14.04 -11.88 -2.78
CA ALA A 128 15.22 -11.96 -1.90
C ALA A 128 15.46 -10.67 -1.14
N VAL A 129 15.39 -9.51 -1.82
CA VAL A 129 15.57 -8.19 -1.18
C VAL A 129 14.47 -7.91 -0.18
N SER A 130 13.21 -8.16 -0.53
CA SER A 130 12.08 -7.94 0.38
C SER A 130 12.21 -8.80 1.65
N TYR A 131 12.58 -10.07 1.49
CA TYR A 131 12.82 -10.95 2.64
C TYR A 131 13.96 -10.41 3.51
N THR A 132 15.12 -10.12 2.93
CA THR A 132 16.29 -9.62 3.65
C THR A 132 16.00 -8.28 4.33
N HIS A 133 15.35 -7.37 3.62
CA HIS A 133 15.13 -5.99 4.11
C HIS A 133 14.08 -5.91 5.23
N LEU A 134 13.04 -6.74 5.17
CA LEU A 134 11.94 -6.69 6.12
C LEU A 134 12.06 -7.67 7.29
N THR A 135 12.97 -8.66 7.22
CA THR A 135 13.07 -9.73 8.22
C THR A 135 14.39 -9.74 8.99
N LEU A 136 15.49 -9.30 8.38
CA LEU A 136 16.78 -9.25 9.07
C LEU A 136 16.88 -7.98 9.93
N PRO A 137 17.51 -8.08 11.14
CA PRO A 137 17.83 -6.90 11.92
C PRO A 137 18.85 -6.06 11.14
N THR A 138 18.37 -5.04 10.48
CA THR A 138 19.23 -4.00 9.91
C THR A 138 19.50 -2.98 11.00
N ASN A 139 20.76 -2.60 11.19
CA ASN A 139 21.09 -1.42 11.97
C ASN A 139 20.49 -0.21 11.25
N ARG A 140 19.27 0.15 11.63
CA ARG A 140 18.60 1.36 11.17
C ARG A 140 18.93 2.49 12.14
N GLU A 141 20.20 2.81 12.23
CA GLU A 141 20.63 4.06 12.82
C GLU A 141 20.54 5.14 11.74
N VAL A 142 19.48 5.91 11.79
CA VAL A 142 19.37 7.21 11.11
C VAL A 142 19.01 8.22 12.17
#